data_91dffe1421149c52a517ce63791c49a8
#
_entry.id   91dffe1421149c52a517ce63791c49a8
#
_cell.length_a   1.000
_cell.length_b   1.000
_cell.length_c   1.000
_cell.angle_alpha   90.00
_cell.angle_beta   90.00
_cell.angle_gamma   90.00
#
_symmetry.space_group_name_H-M   'P 1'
#
loop_
_entity.id
_entity.type
_entity.pdbx_description
1 polymer ?
#
loop_
_entity_poly.entity_id
_entity_poly.type
_entity_poly.pdbx_seq_one_letter_code
_entity_poly.pdbx_strand_id
1 'polypeptide(L)'
;MFLKFLDIHGXXXXXTMKYKRLSKEQLEELHPEFINFLATQSITAKEWKTLKTEKPEVAEEEIDVFSDLIWEGVLSKVEYLENISERHMHLFHLTEKEMKLLSVKVMNPEIDLRTKVGFDWFKRNFQSDFVEYLTASKAYGADKNVDKFELIKQGAAITKGDLYKWFDQIME
;
A
#
# COMPACT_ATOMS: atom_id res chain seq x y z
N MET A 1 9.79 0.12 28.67
CA MET A 1 8.99 0.44 27.46
C MET A 1 9.69 -0.03 26.20
N PHE A 2 10.90 0.40 25.98
CA PHE A 2 11.66 0.05 24.79
C PHE A 2 11.87 -1.45 24.65
N LEU A 3 12.36 -2.10 25.73
CA LEU A 3 12.61 -3.54 25.67
C LEU A 3 11.33 -4.32 25.48
N LYS A 4 10.26 -3.88 26.13
CA LYS A 4 8.98 -4.55 25.98
C LYS A 4 8.48 -4.47 24.55
N PHE A 5 8.68 -3.32 23.92
CA PHE A 5 8.26 -3.15 22.54
C PHE A 5 9.07 -4.06 21.62
N LEU A 6 10.35 -4.15 21.84
CA LEU A 6 11.20 -5.05 21.04
C LEU A 6 10.78 -6.51 21.23
N ASP A 7 10.42 -6.88 22.44
CA ASP A 7 9.97 -8.26 22.69
C ASP A 7 8.74 -8.60 21.87
N ILE A 8 7.82 -7.66 21.79
CA ILE A 8 6.61 -7.90 21.02
C ILE A 8 6.93 -8.17 19.56
N HIS A 9 7.88 -7.44 19.01
CA HIS A 9 8.22 -7.55 17.60
C HIS A 9 9.40 -8.46 17.32
N GLY A 10 10.30 -8.57 18.25
CA GLY A 10 11.52 -9.36 18.10
C GLY A 10 11.32 -10.85 18.26
N UNK A 11 10.44 -11.04 18.82
CA UNK A 11 10.25 -12.35 19.19
C UNK A 11 9.99 -13.27 18.13
N UNK A 12 9.68 -12.76 17.50
CA UNK A 12 9.36 -13.49 16.53
C UNK A 12 10.52 -13.78 15.69
N UNK A 13 10.95 -14.09 15.98
CA UNK A 13 11.90 -14.46 15.30
C UNK A 13 12.48 -13.45 14.53
N UNK A 14 13.03 -13.42 14.46
CA UNK A 14 13.61 -12.59 13.81
C UNK A 14 12.72 -11.56 13.34
N UNK A 15 12.80 -11.06 13.84
CA UNK A 15 12.13 -10.13 13.51
C UNK A 15 11.76 -10.07 12.18
N THR A 16 11.01 -10.64 11.90
CA THR A 16 10.51 -10.55 10.54
C THR A 16 9.50 -9.43 10.44
N MET A 17 9.75 -8.51 9.54
CA MET A 17 8.84 -7.39 9.31
C MET A 17 7.48 -7.91 8.82
N LYS A 18 6.43 -7.23 9.24
CA LYS A 18 5.10 -7.53 8.76
C LYS A 18 4.90 -7.06 7.32
N TYR A 19 5.44 -5.89 7.00
CA TYR A 19 5.25 -5.28 5.69
C TYR A 19 6.59 -5.08 4.99
N LYS A 20 7.07 -3.86 5.00
CA LYS A 20 8.23 -3.52 4.19
C LYS A 20 8.90 -2.29 4.78
N ARG A 21 10.23 -2.27 4.80
CA ARG A 21 10.94 -1.08 5.26
C ARG A 21 10.65 0.09 4.33
N LEU A 22 10.38 1.23 4.93
CA LEU A 22 10.22 2.46 4.17
C LEU A 22 11.54 2.80 3.48
N SER A 23 11.45 3.45 2.33
CA SER A 23 12.63 3.88 1.63
C SER A 23 13.35 4.98 2.39
N LYS A 24 14.61 5.21 2.02
CA LYS A 24 15.36 6.29 2.64
C LYS A 24 14.63 7.62 2.48
N GLU A 25 14.09 7.87 1.30
CA GLU A 25 13.36 9.11 1.05
C GLU A 25 12.11 9.22 1.93
N GLN A 26 11.38 8.11 2.07
CA GLN A 26 10.18 8.10 2.91
C GLN A 26 10.55 8.33 4.37
N LEU A 27 11.64 7.71 4.82
CA LEU A 27 12.09 7.90 6.20
C LEU A 27 12.47 9.35 6.44
N GLU A 28 13.12 9.99 5.47
CA GLU A 28 13.48 11.39 5.61
C GLU A 28 12.24 12.28 5.68
N GLU A 29 11.25 11.99 4.84
CA GLU A 29 10.00 12.77 4.87
C GLU A 29 9.26 12.60 6.19
N LEU A 30 9.37 11.43 6.80
CA LEU A 30 8.68 11.12 8.04
C LEU A 30 9.56 11.33 9.26
N HIS A 31 10.63 12.12 9.11
CA HIS A 31 11.58 12.30 10.20
C HIS A 31 10.90 12.79 11.50
N PRO A 32 10.01 13.80 11.45
CA PRO A 32 9.35 14.21 12.70
C PRO A 32 8.58 13.07 13.37
N GLU A 33 7.89 12.26 12.56
CA GLU A 33 7.16 11.12 13.10
C GLU A 33 8.10 10.10 13.71
N PHE A 34 9.26 9.89 13.07
CA PHE A 34 10.23 8.95 13.59
C PHE A 34 10.79 9.41 14.93
N ILE A 35 11.09 10.71 15.05
CA ILE A 35 11.56 11.25 16.32
C ILE A 35 10.51 11.05 17.41
N ASN A 36 9.24 11.28 17.08
CA ASN A 36 8.16 11.03 18.04
C ASN A 36 8.09 9.57 18.43
N PHE A 37 8.25 8.68 17.45
CA PHE A 37 8.27 7.25 17.71
C PHE A 37 9.40 6.89 18.68
N LEU A 38 10.60 7.40 18.42
CA LEU A 38 11.73 7.14 19.32
C LEU A 38 11.43 7.65 20.72
N ALA A 39 10.78 8.81 20.82
CA ALA A 39 10.44 9.36 22.13
C ALA A 39 9.51 8.43 22.89
N THR A 40 8.59 7.76 22.21
CA THR A 40 7.71 6.80 22.88
C THR A 40 8.49 5.61 23.42
N GLN A 41 9.68 5.36 22.87
CA GLN A 41 10.59 4.32 23.34
C GLN A 41 11.58 4.84 24.36
N SER A 42 11.45 6.10 24.76
CA SER A 42 12.37 6.77 25.66
C SER A 42 13.78 6.87 25.08
N ILE A 43 13.88 7.05 23.77
CA ILE A 43 15.16 7.21 23.09
C ILE A 43 15.29 8.66 22.65
N THR A 44 16.31 9.35 23.20
CA THR A 44 16.59 10.72 22.78
C THR A 44 17.35 10.73 21.45
N ALA A 45 17.45 11.90 20.84
CA ALA A 45 18.22 12.04 19.61
C ALA A 45 19.68 11.64 19.83
N LYS A 46 20.23 12.01 20.98
CA LYS A 46 21.60 11.65 21.30
C LYS A 46 21.76 10.14 21.43
N GLU A 47 20.82 9.52 22.13
CA GLU A 47 20.85 8.06 22.28
C GLU A 47 20.67 7.35 20.95
N TRP A 48 19.88 7.93 20.06
CA TRP A 48 19.70 7.35 18.74
C TRP A 48 21.00 7.33 17.96
N LYS A 49 21.75 8.43 18.01
CA LYS A 49 23.06 8.49 17.35
C LYS A 49 24.00 7.40 17.91
N THR A 50 23.97 7.23 19.22
CA THR A 50 24.80 6.21 19.86
C THR A 50 24.39 4.81 19.41
N LEU A 51 23.08 4.56 19.35
CA LEU A 51 22.58 3.25 18.92
C LEU A 51 23.03 2.94 17.50
N LYS A 52 22.94 3.93 16.60
CA LYS A 52 23.32 3.69 15.20
C LYS A 52 24.78 3.29 15.08
N THR A 53 25.61 3.82 15.94
CA THR A 53 27.06 3.57 15.90
C THR A 53 27.42 2.29 16.62
N GLU A 54 26.91 2.10 17.83
CA GLU A 54 27.36 1.03 18.70
C GLU A 54 26.51 -0.22 18.66
N LYS A 55 25.24 -0.08 18.29
CA LYS A 55 24.33 -1.22 18.20
C LYS A 55 23.49 -1.12 16.94
N PRO A 56 24.13 -1.20 15.78
CA PRO A 56 23.40 -0.98 14.54
C PRO A 56 22.25 -1.96 14.31
N GLU A 57 22.37 -3.19 14.84
CA GLU A 57 21.26 -4.15 14.68
C GLU A 57 20.02 -3.70 15.45
N VAL A 58 20.22 -3.05 16.60
CA VAL A 58 19.09 -2.51 17.35
C VAL A 58 18.48 -1.33 16.59
N ALA A 59 19.33 -0.46 16.04
CA ALA A 59 18.85 0.68 15.27
C ALA A 59 18.04 0.21 14.06
N GLU A 60 18.52 -0.83 13.37
CA GLU A 60 17.79 -1.37 12.23
C GLU A 60 16.44 -1.91 12.64
N GLU A 61 16.37 -2.59 13.77
CA GLU A 61 15.11 -3.10 14.29
C GLU A 61 14.12 -1.98 14.56
N GLU A 62 14.59 -0.87 15.12
CA GLU A 62 13.70 0.26 15.39
C GLU A 62 13.12 0.84 14.08
N ILE A 63 13.96 0.91 13.06
CA ILE A 63 13.49 1.39 11.76
C ILE A 63 12.44 0.44 11.20
N ASP A 64 12.65 -0.86 11.34
CA ASP A 64 11.69 -1.84 10.84
C ASP A 64 10.37 -1.75 11.59
N VAL A 65 10.41 -1.61 12.90
CA VAL A 65 9.21 -1.47 13.71
C VAL A 65 8.45 -0.21 13.30
N PHE A 66 9.17 0.90 13.17
CA PHE A 66 8.56 2.15 12.75
C PHE A 66 7.90 2.00 11.38
N SER A 67 8.61 1.36 10.45
CA SER A 67 8.08 1.16 9.11
C SER A 67 6.76 0.40 9.14
N ASP A 68 6.69 -0.66 9.92
CA ASP A 68 5.44 -1.43 10.03
C ASP A 68 4.33 -0.60 10.64
N LEU A 69 4.65 0.23 11.63
CA LEU A 69 3.64 1.10 12.23
C LEU A 69 3.07 2.09 11.22
N ILE A 70 3.95 2.68 10.41
CA ILE A 70 3.50 3.60 9.37
C ILE A 70 2.58 2.87 8.38
N TRP A 71 2.99 1.68 7.95
CA TRP A 71 2.15 0.90 7.04
C TRP A 71 0.79 0.58 7.64
N GLU A 72 0.75 0.18 8.91
CA GLU A 72 -0.53 -0.11 9.54
C GLU A 72 -1.45 1.10 9.51
N GLY A 73 -0.90 2.27 9.80
CA GLY A 73 -1.70 3.49 9.78
C GLY A 73 -2.21 3.83 8.38
N VAL A 74 -1.35 3.72 7.39
CA VAL A 74 -1.74 4.01 6.00
C VAL A 74 -2.79 3.01 5.53
N LEU A 75 -2.52 1.72 5.72
CA LEU A 75 -3.40 0.68 5.21
C LEU A 75 -4.78 0.74 5.83
N SER A 76 -4.86 1.09 7.12
CA SER A 76 -6.16 1.17 7.78
C SER A 76 -7.06 2.22 7.14
N LYS A 77 -6.49 3.19 6.44
CA LYS A 77 -7.25 4.28 5.81
C LYS A 77 -7.44 4.09 4.31
N VAL A 78 -6.74 3.13 3.71
CA VAL A 78 -6.83 2.93 2.26
C VAL A 78 -8.20 2.38 1.89
N GLU A 79 -8.87 3.04 0.95
CA GLU A 79 -10.18 2.60 0.45
C GLU A 79 -10.15 2.22 -1.02
N TYR A 80 -9.17 2.70 -1.78
CA TYR A 80 -9.11 2.45 -3.22
C TYR A 80 -7.69 2.16 -3.65
N LEU A 81 -7.55 1.19 -4.56
CA LEU A 81 -6.28 0.89 -5.20
C LEU A 81 -6.52 0.73 -6.70
N GLU A 82 -5.48 1.01 -7.48
CA GLU A 82 -5.51 0.83 -8.92
C GLU A 82 -4.24 0.12 -9.39
N ASN A 83 -4.43 -0.82 -10.28
CA ASN A 83 -3.29 -1.49 -10.91
C ASN A 83 -3.55 -1.46 -12.41
N ILE A 84 -2.84 -0.57 -13.11
CA ILE A 84 -3.06 -0.32 -14.53
C ILE A 84 -1.84 -0.77 -15.32
N SER A 85 -2.08 -1.63 -16.29
CA SER A 85 -1.05 -2.08 -17.21
C SER A 85 -1.44 -1.65 -18.62
N GLU A 86 -0.74 -2.18 -19.62
CA GLU A 86 -0.97 -1.74 -20.99
C GLU A 86 -2.41 -1.87 -21.42
N ARG A 87 -3.03 -3.02 -21.12
CA ARG A 87 -4.37 -3.29 -21.62
C ARG A 87 -5.34 -3.76 -20.54
N HIS A 88 -4.96 -3.58 -19.27
CA HIS A 88 -5.82 -3.94 -18.15
C HIS A 88 -5.87 -2.82 -17.13
N MET A 89 -7.02 -2.64 -16.52
CA MET A 89 -7.15 -1.83 -15.32
C MET A 89 -7.83 -2.67 -14.25
N HIS A 90 -7.16 -2.84 -13.13
CA HIS A 90 -7.77 -3.49 -11.96
C HIS A 90 -8.05 -2.40 -10.94
N LEU A 91 -9.31 -2.13 -10.71
CA LEU A 91 -9.74 -1.06 -9.82
C LEU A 91 -10.37 -1.70 -8.60
N PHE A 92 -9.81 -1.38 -7.43
CA PHE A 92 -10.25 -2.00 -6.19
C PHE A 92 -10.94 -1.00 -5.29
N HIS A 93 -12.05 -1.42 -4.69
CA HIS A 93 -12.71 -0.69 -3.64
C HIS A 93 -12.67 -1.58 -2.38
N LEU A 94 -11.95 -1.10 -1.37
CA LEU A 94 -11.67 -1.86 -0.16
C LEU A 94 -12.62 -1.36 0.92
N THR A 95 -13.79 -1.98 0.98
CA THR A 95 -14.80 -1.58 1.96
C THR A 95 -14.47 -2.19 3.32
N GLU A 96 -15.29 -1.88 4.30
CA GLU A 96 -15.09 -2.47 5.61
C GLU A 96 -15.26 -3.98 5.63
N LYS A 97 -16.11 -4.50 4.77
CA LYS A 97 -16.47 -5.92 4.81
C LYS A 97 -15.81 -6.76 3.74
N GLU A 98 -15.44 -6.16 2.61
CA GLU A 98 -14.97 -6.96 1.50
C GLU A 98 -14.12 -6.15 0.55
N MET A 99 -13.37 -6.86 -0.27
CA MET A 99 -12.59 -6.28 -1.33
C MET A 99 -13.36 -6.44 -2.63
N LYS A 100 -13.67 -5.33 -3.28
CA LYS A 100 -14.37 -5.34 -4.56
C LYS A 100 -13.40 -5.03 -5.68
N LEU A 101 -13.59 -5.70 -6.80
CA LEU A 101 -12.75 -5.50 -7.98
C LEU A 101 -13.62 -5.20 -9.18
N LEU A 102 -13.21 -4.19 -9.92
CA LEU A 102 -13.70 -3.95 -11.26
C LEU A 102 -12.51 -4.08 -12.19
N SER A 103 -12.56 -5.04 -13.09
CA SER A 103 -11.46 -5.31 -14.02
C SER A 103 -11.87 -4.93 -15.42
N VAL A 104 -10.99 -4.19 -16.07
CA VAL A 104 -11.20 -3.71 -17.44
C VAL A 104 -10.12 -4.32 -18.33
N LYS A 105 -10.52 -4.90 -19.46
CA LYS A 105 -9.57 -5.47 -20.40
C LYS A 105 -9.82 -4.85 -21.77
N VAL A 106 -8.77 -4.28 -22.34
CA VAL A 106 -8.83 -3.68 -23.68
C VAL A 106 -8.30 -4.70 -24.68
N MET A 107 -9.09 -5.00 -25.69
CA MET A 107 -8.78 -6.03 -26.68
C MET A 107 -7.99 -5.50 -27.87
N ASN A 108 -7.71 -4.22 -27.89
CA ASN A 108 -6.96 -3.58 -28.98
C ASN A 108 -5.47 -3.61 -28.64
N PRO A 109 -4.65 -4.42 -29.35
CA PRO A 109 -3.25 -4.58 -28.98
C PRO A 109 -2.40 -3.34 -29.20
N GLU A 110 -2.90 -2.32 -29.88
CA GLU A 110 -2.15 -1.11 -30.12
C GLU A 110 -2.33 -0.06 -29.03
N ILE A 111 -3.20 -0.34 -28.07
CA ILE A 111 -3.52 0.61 -27.00
C ILE A 111 -2.62 0.34 -25.80
N ASP A 112 -2.10 1.41 -25.23
CA ASP A 112 -1.40 1.35 -23.93
C ASP A 112 -2.11 2.30 -22.99
N LEU A 113 -2.86 1.74 -22.06
CA LEU A 113 -3.67 2.52 -21.12
C LEU A 113 -2.84 3.42 -20.22
N ARG A 114 -1.53 3.17 -20.13
CA ARG A 114 -0.65 3.99 -19.29
C ARG A 114 -0.28 5.31 -19.96
N THR A 115 -0.56 5.46 -21.24
CA THR A 115 -0.24 6.67 -21.98
C THR A 115 -1.47 7.56 -22.09
N LYS A 116 -1.23 8.85 -22.34
CA LYS A 116 -2.34 9.77 -22.55
C LYS A 116 -3.16 9.38 -23.80
N VAL A 117 -2.46 9.03 -24.86
CA VAL A 117 -3.15 8.62 -26.09
C VAL A 117 -4.01 7.39 -25.86
N GLY A 118 -3.46 6.40 -25.20
CA GLY A 118 -4.21 5.16 -24.93
C GLY A 118 -5.38 5.39 -24.01
N PHE A 119 -5.22 6.19 -22.98
CA PHE A 119 -6.33 6.45 -22.07
C PHE A 119 -7.41 7.30 -22.76
N ASP A 120 -7.01 8.25 -23.60
CA ASP A 120 -7.99 9.01 -24.38
C ASP A 120 -8.79 8.08 -25.29
N TRP A 121 -8.11 7.12 -25.93
CA TRP A 121 -8.84 6.13 -26.74
C TRP A 121 -9.85 5.39 -25.88
N PHE A 122 -9.44 4.97 -24.69
CA PHE A 122 -10.35 4.25 -23.79
C PHE A 122 -11.58 5.10 -23.45
N LYS A 123 -11.37 6.38 -23.16
CA LYS A 123 -12.48 7.24 -22.79
C LYS A 123 -13.51 7.37 -23.93
N ARG A 124 -13.05 7.25 -25.17
CA ARG A 124 -13.95 7.32 -26.32
C ARG A 124 -14.55 5.97 -26.67
N ASN A 125 -13.99 4.88 -26.17
CA ASN A 125 -14.38 3.54 -26.61
C ASN A 125 -14.75 2.60 -25.47
N PHE A 126 -15.01 3.13 -24.28
CA PHE A 126 -15.21 2.27 -23.12
C PHE A 126 -16.46 1.38 -23.23
N GLN A 127 -17.39 1.71 -24.13
CA GLN A 127 -18.59 0.91 -24.33
C GLN A 127 -18.51 0.05 -25.59
N SER A 128 -17.39 0.04 -26.27
CA SER A 128 -17.24 -0.71 -27.49
C SER A 128 -16.99 -2.19 -27.20
N ASP A 129 -17.08 -3.00 -28.27
CA ASP A 129 -16.81 -4.43 -28.15
C ASP A 129 -15.34 -4.73 -27.88
N PHE A 130 -14.47 -3.75 -28.02
CA PHE A 130 -13.04 -3.94 -27.72
C PHE A 130 -12.73 -3.88 -26.23
N VAL A 131 -13.72 -3.58 -25.40
CA VAL A 131 -13.48 -3.46 -23.96
C VAL A 131 -14.37 -4.43 -23.21
N GLU A 132 -13.77 -5.23 -22.37
CA GLU A 132 -14.47 -6.22 -21.55
C GLU A 132 -14.37 -5.84 -20.08
N TYR A 133 -15.42 -6.15 -19.34
CA TYR A 133 -15.51 -5.83 -17.92
C TYR A 133 -15.81 -7.07 -17.11
N LEU A 134 -15.23 -7.11 -15.93
CA LEU A 134 -15.48 -8.16 -14.95
C LEU A 134 -15.58 -7.51 -13.57
N THR A 135 -16.58 -7.93 -12.80
CA THR A 135 -16.63 -7.51 -11.39
C THR A 135 -16.51 -8.74 -10.50
N ALA A 136 -15.93 -8.54 -9.35
CA ALA A 136 -15.76 -9.62 -8.38
C ALA A 136 -15.70 -9.02 -6.99
N SER A 137 -15.93 -9.86 -6.00
CA SER A 137 -15.73 -9.44 -4.62
C SER A 137 -15.21 -10.62 -3.82
N LYS A 138 -14.55 -10.30 -2.72
CA LYS A 138 -13.90 -11.31 -1.91
C LYS A 138 -13.85 -10.81 -0.47
N ALA A 139 -14.18 -11.68 0.47
CA ALA A 139 -14.07 -11.34 1.87
C ALA A 139 -12.60 -11.23 2.27
N TYR A 140 -12.35 -10.41 3.28
CA TYR A 140 -11.00 -10.34 3.85
C TYR A 140 -10.66 -11.62 4.59
N GLY A 141 -9.37 -11.92 4.63
CA GLY A 141 -8.87 -12.95 5.51
C GLY A 141 -8.77 -12.45 6.94
N ALA A 142 -7.87 -13.03 7.70
CA ALA A 142 -7.75 -12.73 9.12
C ALA A 142 -7.27 -11.29 9.38
N ASP A 143 -6.50 -10.73 8.46
CA ASP A 143 -5.92 -9.40 8.66
C ASP A 143 -6.15 -8.56 7.40
N LYS A 144 -7.08 -7.62 7.50
CA LYS A 144 -7.45 -6.79 6.35
C LYS A 144 -6.25 -6.04 5.77
N ASN A 145 -5.43 -5.49 6.64
CA ASN A 145 -4.31 -4.67 6.15
C ASN A 145 -3.29 -5.52 5.40
N VAL A 146 -3.09 -6.75 5.83
CA VAL A 146 -2.22 -7.66 5.09
C VAL A 146 -2.78 -7.93 3.70
N ASP A 147 -4.09 -8.13 3.60
CA ASP A 147 -4.72 -8.36 2.30
C ASP A 147 -4.56 -7.15 1.38
N LYS A 148 -4.74 -5.95 1.92
CA LYS A 148 -4.54 -4.74 1.14
C LYS A 148 -3.09 -4.63 0.68
N PHE A 149 -2.16 -4.91 1.58
CA PHE A 149 -0.75 -4.81 1.25
C PHE A 149 -0.35 -5.80 0.16
N GLU A 150 -0.97 -6.99 0.15
CA GLU A 150 -0.69 -7.95 -0.90
C GLU A 150 -0.99 -7.37 -2.29
N LEU A 151 -2.07 -6.61 -2.41
CA LEU A 151 -2.40 -5.97 -3.68
C LEU A 151 -1.34 -4.93 -4.05
N ILE A 152 -0.86 -4.20 -3.06
CA ILE A 152 0.20 -3.20 -3.30
C ILE A 152 1.49 -3.90 -3.74
N LYS A 153 1.82 -5.03 -3.12
CA LYS A 153 3.00 -5.80 -3.53
C LYS A 153 2.89 -6.27 -4.99
N GLN A 154 1.67 -6.51 -5.44
CA GLN A 154 1.44 -6.94 -6.82
C GLN A 154 1.43 -5.77 -7.80
N GLY A 155 1.61 -4.56 -7.32
CA GLY A 155 1.74 -3.41 -8.20
C GLY A 155 0.64 -2.38 -8.10
N ALA A 156 -0.33 -2.59 -7.22
CA ALA A 156 -1.43 -1.61 -7.08
C ALA A 156 -0.95 -0.36 -6.35
N ALA A 157 -1.49 0.78 -6.75
CA ALA A 157 -1.18 2.07 -6.15
C ALA A 157 -2.41 2.61 -5.41
N ILE A 158 -2.14 3.33 -4.34
CA ILE A 158 -3.20 3.95 -3.54
C ILE A 158 -3.73 5.16 -4.30
N THR A 159 -5.06 5.25 -4.43
CA THR A 159 -5.71 6.37 -5.12
C THR A 159 -6.91 6.85 -4.32
N LYS A 160 -7.51 7.92 -4.82
CA LYS A 160 -8.77 8.41 -4.25
C LYS A 160 -9.99 7.69 -4.80
N GLY A 161 -9.79 6.82 -5.79
CA GLY A 161 -10.88 6.02 -6.33
C GLY A 161 -11.70 6.68 -7.39
N ASP A 162 -11.19 7.72 -8.05
CA ASP A 162 -11.98 8.45 -9.05
C ASP A 162 -12.45 7.53 -10.18
N LEU A 163 -11.55 6.67 -10.68
CA LEU A 163 -11.94 5.77 -11.76
C LEU A 163 -12.97 4.75 -11.30
N TYR A 164 -12.73 4.14 -10.14
CA TYR A 164 -13.70 3.17 -9.63
C TYR A 164 -15.07 3.80 -9.46
N LYS A 165 -15.12 4.99 -8.87
CA LYS A 165 -16.40 5.67 -8.63
C LYS A 165 -17.09 6.01 -9.93
N TRP A 166 -16.35 6.43 -10.92
CA TRP A 166 -16.92 6.75 -12.23
C TRP A 166 -17.58 5.51 -12.84
N PHE A 167 -16.87 4.38 -12.86
CA PHE A 167 -17.44 3.16 -13.40
C PHE A 167 -18.61 2.67 -12.59
N ASP A 168 -18.52 2.78 -11.27
CA ASP A 168 -19.62 2.34 -10.41
C ASP A 168 -20.91 3.08 -10.74
N GLN A 169 -20.78 4.36 -11.04
CA GLN A 169 -21.95 5.17 -11.40
C GLN A 169 -22.56 4.76 -12.73
N ILE A 170 -21.72 4.53 -13.75
CA ILE A 170 -22.26 4.27 -15.08
C ILE A 170 -22.70 2.83 -15.27
N MET A 171 -22.27 1.92 -14.42
CA MET A 171 -22.63 0.50 -14.54
C MET A 171 -23.86 0.14 -13.74
N GLU A 172 -24.43 1.06 -13.01
CA GLU A 172 -25.66 0.78 -12.26
C GLU A 172 -26.86 0.60 -13.17
#